data_c1f88720b4faff47a80a870c0544a865
#
_entry.id   c1f88720b4faff47a80a870c0544a865
#
_cell.length_a   1.000
_cell.length_b   1.000
_cell.length_c   1.000
_cell.angle_alpha   90.00
_cell.angle_beta   90.00
_cell.angle_gamma   90.00
#
_symmetry.space_group_name_H-M   'P 1'
#
loop_
_entity.id
_entity.type
_entity.pdbx_description
1 polymer ?
#
loop_
_entity_poly.entity_id
_entity_poly.type
_entity_poly.pdbx_seq_one_letter_code
_entity_poly.pdbx_strand_id
1 'polypeptide(L)'
;KWLHGQWTDNAQDFWDDFTGDGLLEKETVSDSVGCEFAQFHNFSFLKRREKIGSIGAWEELQPGEERTFEFVITWYFPNRVKAWIEFDEDYEKFQRGEYGTVRNYYATKFTDAWDVAKYVYHNKERLESDSRKFADAMFHKTTLPYYVIDALTANITNLRSNLCFRLEDGTFAGFEGIRDYIGCGYGSVPHVWNYAQTVAFLFPDLEKTMRNVEFLRETDETGCMSTRMFSVFDQERYAMVPACDGELGSVVRVYRDFKNLGDVEFLKTIWPKVVLAMEYALKQWDLDGDDVLDGQQNTTYDIEFYGPNPMTDSIFLAALKCCEEMAEIVGDEEHHQLYADAYEKGSARADQMMFDGEYYIQVQKEIDKYKYQFGKGCLSDQLLGQFLAYMAGIGEILPKEHVKSAMESVFKYNYKTDFYHTDSVHRAYAINEKR
;
A
#
# COMPACT_ATOMS: atom_id res chain seq x y z
N LYS A 1 -24.29 39.04 -16.95
CA LYS A 1 -24.17 37.98 -17.94
C LYS A 1 -22.70 37.84 -18.32
N TRP A 2 -22.10 36.70 -18.01
CA TRP A 2 -20.71 36.42 -18.33
C TRP A 2 -20.51 36.39 -19.86
N LEU A 3 -19.51 37.07 -20.32
CA LEU A 3 -19.16 37.13 -21.74
C LEU A 3 -18.08 36.08 -22.01
N HIS A 4 -18.48 34.98 -22.63
CA HIS A 4 -17.53 33.94 -22.98
C HIS A 4 -16.75 34.29 -24.23
N GLY A 5 -15.43 34.41 -24.13
CA GLY A 5 -14.50 34.57 -25.22
C GLY A 5 -13.80 33.28 -25.62
N GLN A 6 -13.34 33.20 -26.87
CA GLN A 6 -12.61 31.99 -27.35
C GLN A 6 -11.23 31.79 -26.68
N TRP A 7 -10.69 32.84 -26.07
CA TRP A 7 -9.33 32.88 -25.52
C TRP A 7 -9.29 33.17 -24.01
N THR A 8 -10.43 33.31 -23.37
CA THR A 8 -10.54 33.56 -21.94
C THR A 8 -10.94 32.29 -21.20
N ASP A 9 -10.37 32.08 -20.04
CA ASP A 9 -10.86 31.07 -19.09
C ASP A 9 -12.03 31.63 -18.26
N ASN A 10 -12.77 30.74 -17.62
CA ASN A 10 -13.91 31.14 -16.80
C ASN A 10 -13.49 31.93 -15.53
N ALA A 11 -12.20 31.95 -15.19
CA ALA A 11 -11.70 32.70 -14.04
C ALA A 11 -11.77 34.20 -14.26
N GLN A 12 -11.53 34.66 -15.50
CA GLN A 12 -11.64 36.07 -15.81
C GLN A 12 -13.11 36.57 -15.75
N ASP A 13 -14.03 35.80 -16.31
CA ASP A 13 -15.47 36.10 -16.23
C ASP A 13 -15.97 36.17 -14.79
N PHE A 14 -15.50 35.26 -13.95
CA PHE A 14 -15.78 35.24 -12.50
C PHE A 14 -15.27 36.51 -11.82
N TRP A 15 -14.03 36.92 -12.11
CA TRP A 15 -13.44 38.09 -11.48
C TRP A 15 -14.09 39.41 -11.96
N ASP A 16 -14.46 39.50 -13.23
CA ASP A 16 -15.14 40.66 -13.80
C ASP A 16 -16.54 40.85 -13.15
N ASP A 17 -17.25 39.75 -12.90
CA ASP A 17 -18.53 39.78 -12.20
C ASP A 17 -18.34 40.15 -10.71
N PHE A 18 -17.51 39.42 -10.01
CA PHE A 18 -17.30 39.60 -8.58
C PHE A 18 -16.71 40.98 -8.21
N THR A 19 -15.81 41.52 -9.02
CA THR A 19 -15.19 42.84 -8.75
C THR A 19 -16.12 44.01 -9.04
N GLY A 20 -17.22 43.79 -9.74
CA GLY A 20 -18.21 44.83 -10.05
C GLY A 20 -18.97 45.35 -8.83
N ASP A 21 -19.47 44.46 -7.98
CA ASP A 21 -20.28 44.78 -6.80
C ASP A 21 -20.06 43.86 -5.61
N GLY A 22 -19.13 42.90 -5.71
CA GLY A 22 -18.81 41.93 -4.65
C GLY A 22 -19.80 40.77 -4.56
N LEU A 23 -20.73 40.65 -5.50
CA LEU A 23 -21.72 39.59 -5.57
C LEU A 23 -21.51 38.74 -6.84
N LEU A 24 -21.98 37.51 -6.78
CA LEU A 24 -21.96 36.60 -7.93
C LEU A 24 -23.37 36.54 -8.53
N GLU A 25 -23.50 36.87 -9.82
CA GLU A 25 -24.76 36.72 -10.52
C GLU A 25 -25.19 35.26 -10.59
N LYS A 26 -26.47 35.01 -10.41
CA LYS A 26 -27.04 33.67 -10.52
C LYS A 26 -27.14 33.27 -11.98
N GLU A 27 -26.12 32.63 -12.52
CA GLU A 27 -26.12 32.18 -13.90
C GLU A 27 -26.59 30.73 -14.07
N THR A 28 -27.48 30.52 -15.04
CA THR A 28 -27.74 29.17 -15.55
C THR A 28 -26.65 28.83 -16.57
N VAL A 29 -25.77 27.94 -16.21
CA VAL A 29 -24.73 27.42 -17.12
C VAL A 29 -25.40 26.87 -18.38
N SER A 30 -25.11 27.46 -19.51
CA SER A 30 -25.50 26.89 -20.81
C SER A 30 -24.58 25.67 -21.08
N ASP A 31 -25.16 24.52 -21.36
CA ASP A 31 -24.44 23.32 -21.78
C ASP A 31 -23.67 23.46 -23.11
N SER A 32 -23.70 24.64 -23.73
CA SER A 32 -23.19 24.90 -25.07
C SER A 32 -21.77 25.49 -25.14
N VAL A 33 -21.11 25.76 -24.02
CA VAL A 33 -19.76 26.35 -24.02
C VAL A 33 -18.70 25.24 -24.04
N GLY A 34 -18.45 24.70 -25.22
CA GLY A 34 -17.26 23.94 -25.50
C GLY A 34 -16.13 24.91 -25.86
N CYS A 35 -14.96 24.78 -25.27
CA CYS A 35 -13.79 25.51 -25.70
C CYS A 35 -13.43 25.08 -27.14
N GLU A 36 -13.76 25.90 -28.16
CA GLU A 36 -13.44 25.63 -29.56
C GLU A 36 -11.92 25.51 -29.81
N PHE A 37 -11.11 26.07 -28.91
CA PHE A 37 -9.65 25.97 -28.92
C PHE A 37 -9.17 24.52 -28.82
N ALA A 38 -9.88 23.67 -28.07
CA ALA A 38 -9.55 22.23 -27.93
C ALA A 38 -9.68 21.48 -29.28
N GLN A 39 -10.48 21.97 -30.21
CA GLN A 39 -10.63 21.33 -31.51
C GLN A 39 -9.42 21.57 -32.43
N PHE A 40 -8.74 22.72 -32.28
CA PHE A 40 -7.59 23.08 -33.10
C PHE A 40 -6.29 22.38 -32.70
N HIS A 41 -6.14 21.98 -31.44
CA HIS A 41 -4.87 21.49 -30.89
C HIS A 41 -4.88 20.03 -30.46
N ASN A 42 -5.96 19.32 -30.70
CA ASN A 42 -6.09 17.88 -30.38
C ASN A 42 -5.78 17.51 -28.89
N PHE A 43 -5.89 18.49 -27.98
CA PHE A 43 -5.75 18.28 -26.54
C PHE A 43 -7.01 17.63 -25.98
N SER A 44 -7.04 16.32 -25.88
CA SER A 44 -8.22 15.55 -25.43
C SER A 44 -8.70 15.93 -24.03
N PHE A 45 -7.80 16.39 -23.15
CA PHE A 45 -8.14 16.84 -21.80
C PHE A 45 -8.95 18.16 -21.79
N LEU A 46 -8.79 19.04 -22.78
CA LEU A 46 -9.58 20.26 -22.89
C LEU A 46 -11.01 20.04 -23.43
N LYS A 47 -11.31 18.82 -23.90
CA LYS A 47 -12.67 18.47 -24.33
C LYS A 47 -13.61 18.13 -23.16
N ARG A 48 -13.10 18.02 -21.93
CA ARG A 48 -13.92 17.80 -20.75
C ARG A 48 -14.62 19.09 -20.38
N ARG A 49 -15.96 19.07 -20.38
CA ARG A 49 -16.76 20.15 -19.84
C ARG A 49 -16.61 20.15 -18.33
N GLU A 50 -15.84 21.07 -17.81
CA GLU A 50 -15.73 21.28 -16.37
C GLU A 50 -16.96 22.06 -15.89
N LYS A 51 -17.61 21.55 -14.84
CA LYS A 51 -18.67 22.27 -14.16
C LYS A 51 -18.03 23.05 -13.03
N ILE A 52 -18.07 24.38 -13.12
CA ILE A 52 -17.58 25.27 -12.08
C ILE A 52 -18.78 25.78 -11.30
N GLY A 53 -18.74 25.64 -9.99
CA GLY A 53 -19.71 26.23 -9.08
C GLY A 53 -19.01 27.20 -8.13
N SER A 54 -19.59 28.36 -7.93
CA SER A 54 -19.09 29.37 -6.98
C SER A 54 -20.12 29.67 -5.93
N ILE A 55 -19.70 29.88 -4.70
CA ILE A 55 -20.54 30.33 -3.60
C ILE A 55 -19.86 31.51 -2.92
N GLY A 56 -20.59 32.60 -2.73
CA GLY A 56 -20.19 33.78 -2.01
C GLY A 56 -20.97 33.94 -0.71
N ALA A 57 -20.32 34.42 0.35
CA ALA A 57 -20.96 34.86 1.58
C ALA A 57 -20.55 36.31 1.84
N TRP A 58 -21.50 37.13 2.24
CA TRP A 58 -21.24 38.54 2.54
C TRP A 58 -21.95 38.98 3.82
N GLU A 59 -21.42 39.99 4.46
CA GLU A 59 -22.01 40.61 5.65
C GLU A 59 -21.55 42.07 5.75
N GLU A 60 -22.43 42.95 6.26
CA GLU A 60 -22.07 44.32 6.61
C GLU A 60 -21.30 44.35 7.94
N LEU A 61 -20.12 44.96 7.95
CA LEU A 61 -19.29 45.13 9.16
C LEU A 61 -19.33 46.57 9.65
N GLN A 62 -19.50 46.74 10.94
CA GLN A 62 -19.31 48.05 11.58
C GLN A 62 -17.80 48.34 11.71
N PRO A 63 -17.40 49.65 11.86
CA PRO A 63 -15.99 49.98 12.04
C PRO A 63 -15.36 49.23 13.22
N GLY A 64 -14.29 48.47 12.96
CA GLY A 64 -13.59 47.61 13.93
C GLY A 64 -14.21 46.25 14.19
N GLU A 65 -15.28 45.87 13.49
CA GLU A 65 -15.86 44.56 13.58
C GLU A 65 -15.12 43.54 12.67
N GLU A 66 -14.97 42.31 13.17
CA GLU A 66 -14.36 41.20 12.44
C GLU A 66 -15.39 40.06 12.28
N ARG A 67 -15.39 39.40 11.13
CA ARG A 67 -16.19 38.21 10.86
C ARG A 67 -15.36 37.09 10.26
N THR A 68 -15.66 35.87 10.64
CA THR A 68 -15.07 34.67 10.06
C THR A 68 -16.14 33.92 9.26
N PHE A 69 -15.86 33.69 7.99
CA PHE A 69 -16.70 32.84 7.14
C PHE A 69 -16.10 31.45 7.06
N GLU A 70 -16.91 30.45 7.36
CA GLU A 70 -16.49 29.05 7.28
C GLU A 70 -17.18 28.37 6.11
N PHE A 71 -16.39 27.68 5.29
CA PHE A 71 -16.87 26.89 4.17
C PHE A 71 -16.58 25.42 4.40
N VAL A 72 -17.57 24.54 4.15
CA VAL A 72 -17.46 23.11 4.22
C VAL A 72 -17.58 22.53 2.82
N ILE A 73 -16.54 21.78 2.39
CA ILE A 73 -16.53 21.07 1.13
C ILE A 73 -16.74 19.59 1.41
N THR A 74 -17.75 18.99 0.77
CA THR A 74 -18.04 17.57 0.91
C THR A 74 -18.05 16.86 -0.43
N TRP A 75 -17.57 15.62 -0.45
CA TRP A 75 -17.59 14.74 -1.61
C TRP A 75 -18.53 13.56 -1.36
N TYR A 76 -19.29 13.21 -2.36
CA TYR A 76 -20.09 11.99 -2.35
C TYR A 76 -20.11 11.35 -3.73
N PHE A 77 -19.19 10.40 -3.94
CA PHE A 77 -19.04 9.60 -5.15
C PHE A 77 -19.30 8.14 -4.78
N PRO A 78 -20.59 7.71 -4.67
CA PRO A 78 -20.94 6.43 -4.09
C PRO A 78 -20.51 5.24 -4.97
N ASN A 79 -20.48 5.42 -6.28
CA ASN A 79 -20.29 4.35 -7.24
C ASN A 79 -18.84 4.28 -7.71
N ARG A 80 -18.28 3.09 -7.61
CA ARG A 80 -17.00 2.71 -8.20
C ARG A 80 -17.24 1.72 -9.32
N VAL A 81 -16.43 1.78 -10.36
CA VAL A 81 -16.42 0.75 -11.40
C VAL A 81 -16.05 -0.58 -10.77
N LYS A 82 -16.80 -1.64 -11.09
CA LYS A 82 -16.56 -3.00 -10.58
C LYS A 82 -15.51 -3.72 -11.42
N ALA A 83 -14.34 -3.11 -11.53
CA ALA A 83 -13.19 -3.67 -12.24
C ALA A 83 -11.89 -2.97 -11.84
N TRP A 84 -10.77 -3.63 -12.08
CA TRP A 84 -9.45 -3.03 -12.07
C TRP A 84 -9.23 -2.34 -13.41
N ILE A 85 -9.19 -1.00 -13.41
CA ILE A 85 -8.95 -0.21 -14.61
C ILE A 85 -7.48 0.19 -14.62
N GLU A 86 -6.69 -0.43 -15.48
CA GLU A 86 -5.26 -0.15 -15.61
C GLU A 86 -4.87 0.26 -17.02
N PHE A 87 -5.42 -0.40 -18.04
CA PHE A 87 -5.09 -0.17 -19.44
C PHE A 87 -6.16 0.69 -20.14
N ASP A 88 -5.76 1.35 -21.22
CA ASP A 88 -6.68 2.17 -22.03
C ASP A 88 -7.88 1.35 -22.55
N GLU A 89 -7.67 0.08 -22.88
CA GLU A 89 -8.74 -0.84 -23.30
C GLU A 89 -9.79 -1.02 -22.19
N ASP A 90 -9.37 -1.16 -20.93
CA ASP A 90 -10.28 -1.28 -19.79
C ASP A 90 -11.05 0.02 -19.59
N TYR A 91 -10.38 1.15 -19.76
CA TYR A 91 -11.04 2.46 -19.69
C TYR A 91 -12.06 2.64 -20.81
N GLU A 92 -11.77 2.17 -22.03
CA GLU A 92 -12.73 2.15 -23.14
C GLU A 92 -13.94 1.26 -22.83
N LYS A 93 -13.73 0.06 -22.28
CA LYS A 93 -14.82 -0.83 -21.83
C LYS A 93 -15.67 -0.15 -20.77
N PHE A 94 -15.04 0.53 -19.81
CA PHE A 94 -15.74 1.35 -18.82
C PHE A 94 -16.59 2.44 -19.47
N GLN A 95 -16.05 3.20 -20.40
CA GLN A 95 -16.79 4.25 -21.13
C GLN A 95 -17.98 3.70 -21.90
N ARG A 96 -17.90 2.47 -22.41
CA ARG A 96 -19.02 1.79 -23.07
C ARG A 96 -20.02 1.15 -22.10
N GLY A 97 -19.78 1.25 -20.78
CA GLY A 97 -20.67 0.72 -19.76
C GLY A 97 -20.65 -0.81 -19.63
N GLU A 98 -19.57 -1.45 -20.08
CA GLU A 98 -19.41 -2.91 -20.02
C GLU A 98 -19.14 -3.44 -18.60
N TYR A 99 -18.66 -2.57 -17.70
CA TYR A 99 -18.46 -2.90 -16.29
C TYR A 99 -19.65 -2.43 -15.45
N GLY A 100 -20.04 -3.24 -14.49
CA GLY A 100 -21.00 -2.87 -13.46
C GLY A 100 -20.40 -1.86 -12.46
N THR A 101 -21.20 -1.49 -11.48
CA THR A 101 -20.75 -0.64 -10.38
C THR A 101 -20.89 -1.35 -9.04
N VAL A 102 -20.05 -0.98 -8.10
CA VAL A 102 -20.07 -1.34 -6.68
C VAL A 102 -20.02 -0.06 -5.86
N ARG A 103 -20.58 -0.06 -4.67
CA ARG A 103 -20.57 1.14 -3.82
C ARG A 103 -19.29 1.22 -3.00
N ASN A 104 -18.80 2.45 -2.81
CA ASN A 104 -17.81 2.74 -1.80
C ASN A 104 -18.39 2.59 -0.39
N TYR A 105 -17.60 2.15 0.58
CA TYR A 105 -18.07 1.88 1.95
C TYR A 105 -18.78 3.07 2.61
N TYR A 106 -18.26 4.30 2.45
CA TYR A 106 -18.88 5.46 3.06
C TYR A 106 -20.30 5.74 2.55
N ALA A 107 -20.65 5.24 1.36
CA ALA A 107 -21.99 5.32 0.82
C ALA A 107 -23.00 4.40 1.56
N THR A 108 -22.51 3.51 2.43
CA THR A 108 -23.38 2.77 3.39
C THR A 108 -23.74 3.62 4.62
N LYS A 109 -23.03 4.73 4.84
CA LYS A 109 -23.18 5.62 6.00
C LYS A 109 -23.91 6.91 5.67
N PHE A 110 -23.79 7.38 4.44
CA PHE A 110 -24.36 8.64 3.96
C PHE A 110 -25.17 8.42 2.69
N THR A 111 -26.17 9.26 2.49
CA THR A 111 -27.09 9.18 1.34
C THR A 111 -26.69 10.12 0.21
N ASP A 112 -26.07 11.25 0.53
CA ASP A 112 -25.63 12.27 -0.42
C ASP A 112 -24.59 13.24 0.21
N ALA A 113 -24.06 14.16 -0.60
CA ALA A 113 -23.09 15.15 -0.12
C ALA A 113 -23.67 16.10 0.93
N TRP A 114 -24.97 16.38 0.88
CA TRP A 114 -25.63 17.21 1.88
C TRP A 114 -25.76 16.51 3.23
N ASP A 115 -25.98 15.21 3.22
CA ASP A 115 -26.00 14.39 4.45
C ASP A 115 -24.60 14.37 5.10
N VAL A 116 -23.53 14.27 4.32
CA VAL A 116 -22.15 14.45 4.81
C VAL A 116 -21.95 15.84 5.42
N ALA A 117 -22.45 16.91 4.75
CA ALA A 117 -22.33 18.27 5.26
C ALA A 117 -23.03 18.45 6.60
N LYS A 118 -24.27 17.92 6.74
CA LYS A 118 -25.00 17.92 8.01
C LYS A 118 -24.24 17.18 9.11
N TYR A 119 -23.69 16.01 8.80
CA TYR A 119 -22.87 15.25 9.74
C TYR A 119 -21.66 16.07 10.22
N VAL A 120 -20.93 16.70 9.31
CA VAL A 120 -19.77 17.56 9.65
C VAL A 120 -20.22 18.71 10.53
N TYR A 121 -21.29 19.42 10.17
CA TYR A 121 -21.83 20.54 10.96
C TYR A 121 -22.16 20.14 12.41
N HIS A 122 -22.87 19.01 12.60
CA HIS A 122 -23.25 18.55 13.94
C HIS A 122 -22.10 17.95 14.75
N ASN A 123 -21.03 17.52 14.11
CA ASN A 123 -19.87 16.88 14.77
C ASN A 123 -18.58 17.72 14.69
N LYS A 124 -18.65 18.98 14.24
CA LYS A 124 -17.48 19.80 13.94
C LYS A 124 -16.49 19.84 15.08
N GLU A 125 -16.92 20.19 16.28
CA GLU A 125 -16.05 20.32 17.46
C GLU A 125 -15.31 19.01 17.78
N ARG A 126 -16.02 17.88 17.72
CA ARG A 126 -15.41 16.56 17.93
C ARG A 126 -14.39 16.24 16.85
N LEU A 127 -14.76 16.38 15.56
CA LEU A 127 -13.90 16.06 14.41
C LEU A 127 -12.62 16.92 14.43
N GLU A 128 -12.75 18.21 14.72
CA GLU A 128 -11.62 19.11 14.84
C GLU A 128 -10.74 18.77 16.06
N SER A 129 -11.36 18.55 17.23
CA SER A 129 -10.64 18.17 18.45
C SER A 129 -9.86 16.87 18.28
N ASP A 130 -10.47 15.85 17.69
CA ASP A 130 -9.82 14.55 17.52
C ASP A 130 -8.69 14.63 16.48
N SER A 131 -8.88 15.37 15.39
CA SER A 131 -7.82 15.63 14.40
C SER A 131 -6.64 16.40 15.00
N ARG A 132 -6.91 17.41 15.83
CA ARG A 132 -5.85 18.17 16.54
C ARG A 132 -5.12 17.30 17.55
N LYS A 133 -5.81 16.46 18.31
CA LYS A 133 -5.19 15.52 19.26
C LYS A 133 -4.25 14.55 18.54
N PHE A 134 -4.69 14.01 17.40
CA PHE A 134 -3.85 13.12 16.59
C PHE A 134 -2.59 13.85 16.09
N ALA A 135 -2.74 15.03 15.48
CA ALA A 135 -1.61 15.82 15.01
C ALA A 135 -0.67 16.22 16.16
N ASP A 136 -1.22 16.65 17.31
CA ASP A 136 -0.45 17.01 18.49
C ASP A 136 0.36 15.82 19.04
N ALA A 137 -0.25 14.62 19.10
CA ALA A 137 0.43 13.41 19.52
C ALA A 137 1.61 13.06 18.59
N MET A 138 1.40 13.18 17.27
CA MET A 138 2.43 12.85 16.28
C MET A 138 3.56 13.88 16.23
N PHE A 139 3.25 15.16 16.23
CA PHE A 139 4.25 16.22 15.95
C PHE A 139 4.80 16.92 17.19
N HIS A 140 4.06 16.93 18.32
CA HIS A 140 4.45 17.73 19.49
C HIS A 140 4.67 16.91 20.76
N LYS A 141 4.13 15.70 20.86
CA LYS A 141 4.26 14.83 22.05
C LYS A 141 5.17 13.63 21.84
N THR A 142 5.92 13.61 20.76
CA THR A 142 6.90 12.58 20.45
C THR A 142 8.31 12.99 20.90
N THR A 143 9.14 12.01 21.23
CA THR A 143 10.59 12.20 21.46
C THR A 143 11.42 11.97 20.21
N LEU A 144 10.78 11.52 19.09
CA LEU A 144 11.45 11.29 17.82
C LEU A 144 11.76 12.62 17.12
N PRO A 145 12.86 12.71 16.37
CA PRO A 145 13.17 13.88 15.56
C PRO A 145 12.07 14.16 14.53
N TYR A 146 11.82 15.46 14.25
CA TYR A 146 10.77 15.88 13.32
C TYR A 146 10.86 15.20 11.94
N TYR A 147 12.07 15.08 11.38
CA TYR A 147 12.25 14.45 10.06
C TYR A 147 11.86 12.97 10.04
N VAL A 148 11.94 12.26 11.17
CA VAL A 148 11.45 10.89 11.29
C VAL A 148 9.93 10.87 11.26
N ILE A 149 9.29 11.76 12.02
CA ILE A 149 7.82 11.88 12.06
C ILE A 149 7.28 12.30 10.71
N ASP A 150 7.91 13.26 10.04
CA ASP A 150 7.53 13.70 8.72
C ASP A 150 7.55 12.54 7.71
N ALA A 151 8.63 11.76 7.68
CA ALA A 151 8.75 10.58 6.82
C ALA A 151 7.69 9.51 7.12
N LEU A 152 7.37 9.26 8.40
CA LEU A 152 6.36 8.28 8.81
C LEU A 152 4.93 8.73 8.45
N THR A 153 4.63 10.02 8.60
CA THR A 153 3.25 10.53 8.44
C THR A 153 2.91 10.92 7.01
N ALA A 154 3.90 11.22 6.17
CA ALA A 154 3.70 11.61 4.77
C ALA A 154 2.86 10.59 3.99
N ASN A 155 3.08 9.30 4.23
CA ASN A 155 2.40 8.21 3.52
C ASN A 155 0.95 7.96 3.98
N ILE A 156 0.52 8.49 5.14
CA ILE A 156 -0.85 8.29 5.65
C ILE A 156 -1.89 8.87 4.67
N THR A 157 -1.53 9.91 3.94
CA THR A 157 -2.41 10.57 2.97
C THR A 157 -2.83 9.67 1.82
N ASN A 158 -2.03 8.66 1.48
CA ASN A 158 -2.34 7.69 0.42
C ASN A 158 -3.65 6.93 0.68
N LEU A 159 -3.99 6.70 1.94
CA LEU A 159 -5.25 6.03 2.32
C LEU A 159 -6.51 6.83 1.92
N ARG A 160 -6.39 8.13 1.66
CA ARG A 160 -7.47 9.03 1.24
C ARG A 160 -7.37 9.44 -0.22
N SER A 161 -6.47 8.85 -0.95
CA SER A 161 -6.35 9.03 -2.41
C SER A 161 -7.16 7.96 -3.15
N ASN A 162 -7.23 8.08 -4.48
CA ASN A 162 -7.82 7.05 -5.33
C ASN A 162 -6.97 5.77 -5.42
N LEU A 163 -5.76 5.78 -4.86
CA LEU A 163 -4.88 4.61 -4.76
C LEU A 163 -5.55 3.49 -3.96
N CYS A 164 -6.14 3.85 -2.83
CA CYS A 164 -6.80 2.91 -1.92
C CYS A 164 -8.32 3.09 -1.95
N PHE A 165 -9.06 2.01 -1.73
CA PHE A 165 -10.51 2.06 -1.66
C PHE A 165 -11.04 1.00 -0.70
N ARG A 166 -12.23 1.28 -0.16
CA ARG A 166 -13.00 0.34 0.64
C ARG A 166 -14.37 0.16 0.01
N LEU A 167 -14.73 -1.09 -0.25
CA LEU A 167 -16.02 -1.46 -0.85
C LEU A 167 -17.14 -1.55 0.21
N GLU A 168 -18.38 -1.58 -0.24
CA GLU A 168 -19.55 -1.61 0.64
C GLU A 168 -19.62 -2.82 1.57
N ASP A 169 -19.05 -3.96 1.19
CA ASP A 169 -18.89 -5.15 2.02
C ASP A 169 -17.77 -5.04 3.08
N GLY A 170 -17.04 -3.93 3.07
CA GLY A 170 -15.91 -3.66 3.96
C GLY A 170 -14.54 -4.02 3.38
N THR A 171 -14.46 -4.71 2.26
CA THR A 171 -13.20 -5.11 1.62
C THR A 171 -12.36 -3.88 1.28
N PHE A 172 -11.11 -3.86 1.79
CA PHE A 172 -10.12 -2.84 1.49
C PHE A 172 -9.11 -3.36 0.48
N ALA A 173 -8.77 -2.53 -0.50
CA ALA A 173 -7.80 -2.85 -1.54
C ALA A 173 -7.16 -1.58 -2.09
N GLY A 174 -6.10 -1.74 -2.88
CA GLY A 174 -5.42 -0.61 -3.52
C GLY A 174 -4.65 -1.01 -4.77
N PHE A 175 -4.29 -0.01 -5.56
CA PHE A 175 -3.33 -0.11 -6.65
C PHE A 175 -1.90 0.14 -6.11
N GLU A 176 -0.89 -0.19 -6.87
CA GLU A 176 0.49 0.24 -6.61
C GLU A 176 0.68 1.73 -6.85
N GLY A 177 -0.08 2.30 -7.77
CA GLY A 177 -0.08 3.71 -8.12
C GLY A 177 -1.32 4.13 -8.89
N ILE A 178 -1.42 5.41 -9.24
CA ILE A 178 -2.48 5.96 -10.09
C ILE A 178 -1.90 6.85 -11.18
N ARG A 179 -2.52 6.82 -12.35
CA ARG A 179 -2.37 7.80 -13.42
C ARG A 179 -3.51 8.80 -13.35
N ASP A 180 -3.56 9.77 -14.23
CA ASP A 180 -4.58 10.84 -14.21
C ASP A 180 -6.03 10.32 -14.15
N TYR A 181 -6.32 9.19 -14.78
CA TYR A 181 -7.67 8.65 -14.93
C TYR A 181 -7.82 7.15 -14.70
N ILE A 182 -6.71 6.42 -14.56
CA ILE A 182 -6.71 4.96 -14.33
C ILE A 182 -5.71 4.57 -13.23
N GLY A 183 -5.91 3.38 -12.66
CA GLY A 183 -4.95 2.77 -11.74
C GLY A 183 -3.68 2.31 -12.45
N CYS A 184 -2.65 2.01 -11.66
CA CYS A 184 -1.39 1.42 -12.09
C CYS A 184 -1.06 0.26 -11.14
N GLY A 185 -0.70 -0.91 -11.69
CA GLY A 185 -0.48 -2.11 -10.89
C GLY A 185 -1.75 -2.59 -10.20
N TYR A 186 -2.65 -3.20 -10.98
CA TYR A 186 -3.93 -3.72 -10.50
C TYR A 186 -3.77 -4.86 -9.50
N GLY A 187 -4.75 -5.01 -8.61
CA GLY A 187 -4.73 -5.97 -7.52
C GLY A 187 -3.77 -5.57 -6.41
N SER A 188 -4.22 -5.60 -5.17
CA SER A 188 -3.31 -5.40 -4.04
C SER A 188 -2.23 -6.48 -4.08
N VAL A 189 -0.97 -6.06 -4.19
CA VAL A 189 0.17 -6.96 -4.42
C VAL A 189 0.81 -7.31 -3.07
N PRO A 190 0.77 -8.58 -2.62
CA PRO A 190 1.21 -8.97 -1.28
C PRO A 190 2.64 -8.59 -0.94
N HIS A 191 3.57 -8.80 -1.87
CA HIS A 191 4.98 -8.47 -1.66
C HIS A 191 5.23 -6.97 -1.54
N VAL A 192 4.48 -6.13 -2.24
CA VAL A 192 4.53 -4.66 -2.08
C VAL A 192 3.91 -4.24 -0.75
N TRP A 193 2.78 -4.82 -0.37
CA TRP A 193 2.09 -4.52 0.89
C TRP A 193 2.84 -4.99 2.14
N ASN A 194 3.84 -5.84 2.03
CA ASN A 194 4.74 -6.20 3.13
C ASN A 194 5.47 -4.97 3.70
N TYR A 195 5.72 -3.95 2.88
CA TYR A 195 6.34 -2.70 3.32
C TYR A 195 5.36 -1.71 3.96
N ALA A 196 4.05 -1.88 3.73
CA ALA A 196 2.99 -0.99 4.21
C ALA A 196 2.55 -1.36 5.63
N GLN A 197 3.16 -0.76 6.65
CA GLN A 197 2.87 -1.09 8.06
C GLN A 197 1.80 -0.18 8.68
N THR A 198 1.60 1.03 8.17
CA THR A 198 0.74 2.06 8.78
C THR A 198 -0.71 1.61 8.94
N VAL A 199 -1.28 0.93 7.93
CA VAL A 199 -2.68 0.49 7.94
C VAL A 199 -2.94 -0.49 9.09
N ALA A 200 -2.03 -1.43 9.32
CA ALA A 200 -2.17 -2.44 10.35
C ALA A 200 -2.27 -1.85 11.78
N PHE A 201 -1.58 -0.76 12.04
CA PHE A 201 -1.54 -0.13 13.36
C PHE A 201 -2.62 0.94 13.55
N LEU A 202 -3.00 1.65 12.49
CA LEU A 202 -4.04 2.69 12.57
C LEU A 202 -5.45 2.16 12.27
N PHE A 203 -5.57 1.18 11.39
CA PHE A 203 -6.85 0.65 10.90
C PHE A 203 -6.80 -0.88 10.73
N PRO A 204 -6.58 -1.64 11.81
CA PRO A 204 -6.36 -3.10 11.73
C PRO A 204 -7.53 -3.86 11.10
N ASP A 205 -8.75 -3.36 11.22
CA ASP A 205 -9.92 -3.95 10.54
C ASP A 205 -9.80 -3.94 9.00
N LEU A 206 -9.10 -2.96 8.43
CA LEU A 206 -8.86 -2.92 6.98
C LEU A 206 -7.90 -4.02 6.57
N GLU A 207 -6.80 -4.19 7.30
CA GLU A 207 -5.83 -5.27 7.08
C GLU A 207 -6.46 -6.65 7.18
N LYS A 208 -7.33 -6.89 8.16
CA LYS A 208 -8.08 -8.13 8.28
C LYS A 208 -8.84 -8.46 6.99
N THR A 209 -9.46 -7.49 6.34
CA THR A 209 -10.17 -7.73 5.08
C THR A 209 -9.22 -8.09 3.94
N MET A 210 -8.01 -7.52 3.91
CA MET A 210 -6.97 -7.91 2.95
C MET A 210 -6.52 -9.35 3.15
N ARG A 211 -6.27 -9.77 4.41
CA ARG A 211 -5.93 -11.17 4.75
C ARG A 211 -7.01 -12.14 4.27
N ASN A 212 -8.29 -11.78 4.42
CA ASN A 212 -9.38 -12.61 3.91
C ASN A 212 -9.33 -12.78 2.39
N VAL A 213 -8.99 -11.73 1.64
CA VAL A 213 -8.82 -11.84 0.19
C VAL A 213 -7.62 -12.72 -0.15
N GLU A 214 -6.45 -12.47 0.45
CA GLU A 214 -5.22 -13.20 0.19
C GLU A 214 -5.38 -14.71 0.43
N PHE A 215 -5.87 -15.09 1.61
CA PHE A 215 -5.91 -16.49 1.99
C PHE A 215 -7.20 -17.22 1.58
N LEU A 216 -8.37 -16.57 1.65
CA LEU A 216 -9.64 -17.26 1.39
C LEU A 216 -10.08 -17.20 -0.08
N ARG A 217 -9.57 -16.26 -0.86
CA ARG A 217 -9.95 -16.10 -2.27
C ARG A 217 -8.80 -16.33 -3.25
N GLU A 218 -7.59 -15.95 -2.89
CA GLU A 218 -6.43 -15.94 -3.79
C GLU A 218 -5.40 -17.04 -3.49
N THR A 219 -5.57 -17.82 -2.41
CA THR A 219 -4.79 -19.03 -2.12
C THR A 219 -5.58 -20.27 -2.54
N ASP A 220 -5.05 -21.04 -3.48
CA ASP A 220 -5.71 -22.25 -3.99
C ASP A 220 -5.56 -23.46 -3.06
N GLU A 221 -6.02 -24.62 -3.52
CA GLU A 221 -5.98 -25.87 -2.76
C GLU A 221 -4.58 -26.47 -2.63
N THR A 222 -3.63 -25.99 -3.41
CA THR A 222 -2.22 -26.39 -3.29
C THR A 222 -1.43 -25.49 -2.33
N GLY A 223 -2.04 -24.43 -1.83
CA GLY A 223 -1.40 -23.41 -1.00
C GLY A 223 -0.82 -22.24 -1.80
N CYS A 224 -0.79 -22.33 -3.13
CA CYS A 224 -0.26 -21.29 -3.99
C CYS A 224 -1.08 -20.01 -3.90
N MET A 225 -0.51 -18.93 -3.37
CA MET A 225 -1.12 -17.60 -3.30
C MET A 225 -0.86 -16.84 -4.59
N SER A 226 -1.86 -16.13 -5.11
CA SER A 226 -1.66 -15.24 -6.25
C SER A 226 -0.70 -14.10 -5.92
N THR A 227 0.09 -13.67 -6.91
CA THR A 227 0.90 -12.45 -6.78
C THR A 227 0.06 -11.18 -6.68
N ARG A 228 -1.23 -11.24 -7.06
CA ARG A 228 -2.14 -10.09 -7.10
C ARG A 228 -3.52 -10.49 -6.58
N MET A 229 -4.10 -9.66 -5.72
CA MET A 229 -5.44 -9.87 -5.15
C MET A 229 -6.50 -9.38 -6.13
N PHE A 230 -6.71 -10.14 -7.19
CA PHE A 230 -7.52 -9.74 -8.34
C PHE A 230 -9.03 -9.90 -8.09
N SER A 231 -9.43 -10.90 -7.31
CA SER A 231 -10.81 -11.31 -7.08
C SER A 231 -11.69 -10.34 -6.26
N VAL A 232 -11.14 -9.17 -5.89
CA VAL A 232 -11.87 -8.15 -5.10
C VAL A 232 -13.18 -7.70 -5.77
N PHE A 233 -13.24 -7.70 -7.09
CA PHE A 233 -14.42 -7.33 -7.89
C PHE A 233 -15.19 -8.54 -8.45
N ASP A 234 -15.21 -9.66 -7.72
CA ASP A 234 -15.81 -10.94 -8.16
C ASP A 234 -15.17 -11.48 -9.45
N GLN A 235 -13.93 -11.14 -9.72
CA GLN A 235 -13.16 -11.68 -10.82
C GLN A 235 -12.53 -13.01 -10.39
N GLU A 236 -12.18 -13.83 -11.37
CA GLU A 236 -11.45 -15.06 -11.10
C GLU A 236 -10.08 -14.76 -10.50
N ARG A 237 -9.57 -15.71 -9.72
CA ARG A 237 -8.24 -15.66 -9.12
C ARG A 237 -7.18 -15.43 -10.20
N TYR A 238 -6.20 -14.60 -9.92
CA TYR A 238 -5.09 -14.33 -10.81
C TYR A 238 -4.05 -15.45 -10.72
N ALA A 239 -4.18 -16.47 -11.58
CA ALA A 239 -3.34 -17.67 -11.54
C ALA A 239 -1.91 -17.38 -12.03
N MET A 240 -1.07 -16.81 -11.18
CA MET A 240 0.37 -16.66 -11.39
C MET A 240 1.16 -17.31 -10.27
N VAL A 241 2.42 -17.63 -10.56
CA VAL A 241 3.38 -18.11 -9.58
C VAL A 241 3.54 -17.03 -8.48
N PRO A 242 3.48 -17.40 -7.20
CA PRO A 242 3.59 -16.43 -6.11
C PRO A 242 4.97 -15.79 -6.06
N ALA A 243 5.02 -14.58 -5.54
CA ALA A 243 6.26 -14.02 -5.04
C ALA A 243 6.55 -14.65 -3.68
N CYS A 244 7.74 -15.21 -3.51
CA CYS A 244 8.16 -15.89 -2.28
C CYS A 244 8.05 -14.98 -1.04
N ASP A 245 8.59 -13.78 -1.16
CA ASP A 245 8.49 -12.75 -0.12
C ASP A 245 7.04 -12.28 0.10
N GLY A 246 6.21 -12.31 -0.94
CA GLY A 246 4.79 -11.95 -0.85
C GLY A 246 3.98 -12.94 -0.04
N GLU A 247 4.06 -14.21 -0.38
CA GLU A 247 3.32 -15.29 0.29
C GLU A 247 3.76 -15.45 1.75
N LEU A 248 5.06 -15.61 1.99
CA LEU A 248 5.61 -15.75 3.32
C LEU A 248 5.39 -14.49 4.20
N GLY A 249 5.57 -13.31 3.63
CA GLY A 249 5.28 -12.07 4.33
C GLY A 249 3.79 -11.90 4.66
N SER A 250 2.88 -12.45 3.84
CA SER A 250 1.44 -12.49 4.16
C SER A 250 1.16 -13.36 5.38
N VAL A 251 1.88 -14.48 5.56
CA VAL A 251 1.81 -15.32 6.78
C VAL A 251 2.22 -14.51 8.01
N VAL A 252 3.33 -13.80 7.94
CA VAL A 252 3.78 -12.92 9.06
C VAL A 252 2.73 -11.86 9.37
N ARG A 253 2.10 -11.29 8.33
CA ARG A 253 1.04 -10.29 8.50
C ARG A 253 -0.23 -10.86 9.15
N VAL A 254 -0.58 -12.13 8.94
CA VAL A 254 -1.69 -12.78 9.68
C VAL A 254 -1.45 -12.72 11.17
N TYR A 255 -0.25 -13.08 11.62
CA TYR A 255 0.10 -13.03 13.04
C TYR A 255 0.10 -11.59 13.57
N ARG A 256 0.73 -10.65 12.87
CA ARG A 256 0.71 -9.21 13.21
C ARG A 256 -0.71 -8.69 13.39
N ASP A 257 -1.59 -8.99 12.44
CA ASP A 257 -2.96 -8.50 12.42
C ASP A 257 -3.79 -9.15 13.54
N PHE A 258 -3.55 -10.44 13.80
CA PHE A 258 -4.10 -11.10 14.98
C PHE A 258 -3.66 -10.42 16.28
N LYS A 259 -2.38 -10.11 16.45
CA LYS A 259 -1.86 -9.42 17.64
C LYS A 259 -2.50 -8.04 17.84
N ASN A 260 -2.76 -7.31 16.75
CA ASN A 260 -3.41 -6.00 16.80
C ASN A 260 -4.91 -6.07 17.13
N LEU A 261 -5.60 -7.13 16.70
CA LEU A 261 -7.05 -7.29 16.85
C LEU A 261 -7.46 -8.13 18.05
N GLY A 262 -6.64 -9.11 18.44
CA GLY A 262 -7.01 -10.12 19.44
C GLY A 262 -8.12 -11.07 18.99
N ASP A 263 -8.38 -11.18 17.68
CA ASP A 263 -9.50 -11.93 17.11
C ASP A 263 -9.10 -13.38 16.81
N VAL A 264 -9.30 -14.26 17.79
CA VAL A 264 -9.01 -15.70 17.69
C VAL A 264 -9.89 -16.40 16.65
N GLU A 265 -11.13 -15.98 16.47
CA GLU A 265 -12.04 -16.59 15.50
C GLU A 265 -11.62 -16.24 14.05
N PHE A 266 -11.10 -15.04 13.83
CA PHE A 266 -10.43 -14.70 12.57
C PHE A 266 -9.24 -15.63 12.33
N LEU A 267 -8.37 -15.80 13.32
CA LEU A 267 -7.19 -16.65 13.19
C LEU A 267 -7.59 -18.10 12.87
N LYS A 268 -8.55 -18.68 13.59
CA LYS A 268 -9.05 -20.03 13.32
C LYS A 268 -9.64 -20.20 11.92
N THR A 269 -10.30 -19.15 11.42
CA THR A 269 -10.91 -19.18 10.08
C THR A 269 -9.85 -19.22 8.98
N ILE A 270 -8.75 -18.50 9.14
CA ILE A 270 -7.70 -18.36 8.13
C ILE A 270 -6.62 -19.44 8.26
N TRP A 271 -6.44 -20.02 9.44
CA TRP A 271 -5.37 -20.95 9.78
C TRP A 271 -5.21 -22.12 8.80
N PRO A 272 -6.26 -22.83 8.36
CA PRO A 272 -6.09 -23.93 7.39
C PRO A 272 -5.45 -23.47 6.07
N LYS A 273 -5.68 -22.24 5.64
CA LYS A 273 -5.06 -21.69 4.44
C LYS A 273 -3.63 -21.20 4.69
N VAL A 274 -3.31 -20.76 5.90
CA VAL A 274 -1.93 -20.46 6.32
C VAL A 274 -1.08 -21.74 6.31
N VAL A 275 -1.60 -22.85 6.82
CA VAL A 275 -0.92 -24.15 6.78
C VAL A 275 -0.63 -24.57 5.33
N LEU A 276 -1.63 -24.49 4.44
CA LEU A 276 -1.44 -24.81 3.01
C LEU A 276 -0.36 -23.92 2.36
N ALA A 277 -0.34 -22.63 2.66
CA ALA A 277 0.67 -21.72 2.12
C ALA A 277 2.09 -22.10 2.61
N MET A 278 2.24 -22.47 3.88
CA MET A 278 3.52 -22.94 4.41
C MET A 278 3.95 -24.29 3.84
N GLU A 279 3.01 -25.23 3.63
CA GLU A 279 3.28 -26.50 2.94
C GLU A 279 3.73 -26.27 1.48
N TYR A 280 3.08 -25.31 0.81
CA TYR A 280 3.50 -24.89 -0.53
C TYR A 280 4.92 -24.33 -0.51
N ALA A 281 5.24 -23.45 0.42
CA ALA A 281 6.56 -22.82 0.55
C ALA A 281 7.67 -23.87 0.76
N LEU A 282 7.48 -24.80 1.70
CA LEU A 282 8.40 -25.90 1.97
C LEU A 282 8.62 -26.79 0.74
N LYS A 283 7.57 -27.09 0.00
CA LYS A 283 7.66 -27.92 -1.20
C LYS A 283 8.27 -27.22 -2.40
N GLN A 284 7.98 -25.93 -2.57
CA GLN A 284 8.35 -25.16 -3.77
C GLN A 284 9.74 -24.55 -3.68
N TRP A 285 10.16 -24.15 -2.49
CA TRP A 285 11.37 -23.34 -2.31
C TRP A 285 12.45 -23.99 -1.43
N ASP A 286 12.12 -24.95 -0.58
CA ASP A 286 13.06 -25.78 0.15
C ASP A 286 13.14 -27.16 -0.52
N LEU A 287 13.97 -27.25 -1.59
CA LEU A 287 13.95 -28.42 -2.48
C LEU A 287 14.68 -29.62 -1.92
N ASP A 288 15.65 -29.42 -1.03
CA ASP A 288 16.43 -30.51 -0.42
C ASP A 288 15.97 -30.83 1.01
N GLY A 289 14.98 -30.12 1.54
CA GLY A 289 14.33 -30.40 2.80
C GLY A 289 15.20 -30.07 3.99
N ASP A 290 16.00 -29.01 3.87
CA ASP A 290 16.97 -28.65 4.88
C ASP A 290 16.57 -27.41 5.72
N ASP A 291 15.32 -26.97 5.58
CA ASP A 291 14.73 -25.80 6.24
C ASP A 291 15.37 -24.47 5.85
N VAL A 292 16.01 -24.39 4.64
CA VAL A 292 16.54 -23.17 4.02
C VAL A 292 16.05 -23.11 2.57
N LEU A 293 15.62 -21.95 2.11
CA LEU A 293 15.06 -21.80 0.76
C LEU A 293 16.18 -21.81 -0.31
N ASP A 294 16.16 -22.75 -1.23
CA ASP A 294 17.19 -22.91 -2.27
C ASP A 294 16.66 -22.95 -3.70
N GLY A 295 15.35 -23.04 -3.90
CA GLY A 295 14.70 -23.04 -5.20
C GLY A 295 14.73 -21.71 -5.94
N GLN A 296 13.99 -21.64 -7.05
CA GLN A 296 13.74 -20.40 -7.76
C GLN A 296 12.69 -19.57 -6.99
N GLN A 297 13.03 -18.37 -6.60
CA GLN A 297 12.23 -17.50 -5.76
C GLN A 297 11.93 -16.20 -6.49
N ASN A 298 10.68 -16.03 -6.96
CA ASN A 298 10.21 -14.74 -7.47
C ASN A 298 10.07 -13.77 -6.31
N THR A 299 10.43 -12.52 -6.52
CA THR A 299 10.49 -11.51 -5.45
C THR A 299 9.92 -10.16 -5.88
N THR A 300 9.75 -9.27 -4.90
CA THR A 300 9.35 -7.86 -5.11
C THR A 300 10.28 -7.07 -6.03
N TYR A 301 11.46 -7.59 -6.36
CA TYR A 301 12.38 -6.95 -7.30
C TYR A 301 12.05 -7.21 -8.78
N ASP A 302 10.97 -7.95 -9.06
CA ASP A 302 10.62 -8.43 -10.41
C ASP A 302 11.75 -9.27 -11.04
N ILE A 303 12.50 -9.96 -10.21
CA ILE A 303 13.53 -10.92 -10.60
C ILE A 303 13.42 -12.18 -9.76
N GLU A 304 14.02 -13.26 -10.26
CA GLU A 304 14.15 -14.51 -9.54
C GLU A 304 15.49 -14.57 -8.83
N PHE A 305 15.48 -14.88 -7.54
CA PHE A 305 16.67 -15.34 -6.83
C PHE A 305 16.79 -16.86 -6.93
N TYR A 306 17.99 -17.35 -6.96
CA TYR A 306 18.32 -18.77 -7.00
C TYR A 306 19.29 -19.13 -5.87
N GLY A 307 18.99 -20.17 -5.14
CA GLY A 307 19.74 -20.58 -3.96
C GLY A 307 19.46 -19.74 -2.71
N PRO A 308 20.01 -20.14 -1.57
CA PRO A 308 19.82 -19.45 -0.31
C PRO A 308 20.18 -17.97 -0.39
N ASN A 309 19.28 -17.12 0.06
CA ASN A 309 19.52 -15.69 0.13
C ASN A 309 18.83 -15.06 1.37
N PRO A 310 19.45 -14.10 2.01
CA PRO A 310 19.03 -13.62 3.31
C PRO A 310 17.68 -12.85 3.30
N MET A 311 17.24 -12.29 2.15
CA MET A 311 15.97 -11.57 2.09
C MET A 311 14.78 -12.54 2.28
N THR A 312 14.67 -13.55 1.42
CA THR A 312 13.55 -14.50 1.46
C THR A 312 13.68 -15.47 2.62
N ASP A 313 14.89 -15.96 2.94
CA ASP A 313 15.11 -16.83 4.08
C ASP A 313 14.77 -16.16 5.41
N SER A 314 15.11 -14.89 5.62
CA SER A 314 14.71 -14.20 6.84
C SER A 314 13.20 -14.06 6.97
N ILE A 315 12.47 -13.86 5.84
CA ILE A 315 11.00 -13.83 5.86
C ILE A 315 10.43 -15.22 6.15
N PHE A 316 11.03 -16.28 5.61
CA PHE A 316 10.64 -17.66 5.89
C PHE A 316 10.81 -18.00 7.38
N LEU A 317 11.95 -17.66 7.97
CA LEU A 317 12.19 -17.83 9.41
C LEU A 317 11.16 -17.05 10.26
N ALA A 318 10.84 -15.83 9.87
CA ALA A 318 9.78 -15.05 10.52
C ALA A 318 8.41 -15.74 10.39
N ALA A 319 8.08 -16.28 9.21
CA ALA A 319 6.83 -16.99 8.97
C ALA A 319 6.75 -18.28 9.81
N LEU A 320 7.82 -19.08 9.89
CA LEU A 320 7.89 -20.27 10.74
C LEU A 320 7.63 -19.93 12.21
N LYS A 321 8.30 -18.88 12.73
CA LYS A 321 8.12 -18.46 14.11
C LYS A 321 6.73 -17.92 14.39
N CYS A 322 6.13 -17.18 13.46
CA CYS A 322 4.74 -16.74 13.55
C CYS A 322 3.76 -17.92 13.52
N CYS A 323 4.04 -18.93 12.69
CA CYS A 323 3.20 -20.13 12.59
C CYS A 323 3.28 -21.01 13.85
N GLU A 324 4.44 -21.15 14.46
CA GLU A 324 4.61 -21.81 15.77
C GLU A 324 3.67 -21.18 16.80
N GLU A 325 3.70 -19.87 16.96
CA GLU A 325 2.84 -19.13 17.89
C GLU A 325 1.34 -19.22 17.53
N MET A 326 1.01 -19.12 16.23
CA MET A 326 -0.38 -19.24 15.78
C MET A 326 -0.94 -20.63 16.00
N ALA A 327 -0.16 -21.68 15.76
CA ALA A 327 -0.53 -23.07 16.01
C ALA A 327 -0.87 -23.31 17.49
N GLU A 328 -0.06 -22.82 18.43
CA GLU A 328 -0.35 -22.87 19.87
C GLU A 328 -1.70 -22.20 20.19
N ILE A 329 -1.94 -20.99 19.65
CA ILE A 329 -3.15 -20.22 19.90
C ILE A 329 -4.41 -20.94 19.38
N VAL A 330 -4.34 -21.59 18.22
CA VAL A 330 -5.49 -22.33 17.66
C VAL A 330 -5.63 -23.75 18.20
N GLY A 331 -4.62 -24.27 18.91
CA GLY A 331 -4.58 -25.61 19.51
C GLY A 331 -4.16 -26.70 18.52
N ASP A 332 -3.30 -26.39 17.55
CA ASP A 332 -2.77 -27.30 16.55
C ASP A 332 -1.35 -27.76 16.93
N GLU A 333 -1.26 -28.73 17.80
CA GLU A 333 0.01 -29.23 18.38
C GLU A 333 0.94 -29.84 17.33
N GLU A 334 0.38 -30.46 16.28
CA GLU A 334 1.18 -31.09 15.22
C GLU A 334 1.97 -30.01 14.46
N HIS A 335 1.30 -28.96 14.03
CA HIS A 335 1.95 -27.86 13.30
C HIS A 335 2.80 -26.99 14.22
N HIS A 336 2.44 -26.84 15.49
CA HIS A 336 3.30 -26.18 16.48
C HIS A 336 4.69 -26.81 16.54
N GLN A 337 4.75 -28.16 16.74
CA GLN A 337 6.03 -28.84 16.80
C GLN A 337 6.77 -28.81 15.46
N LEU A 338 6.05 -28.98 14.34
CA LEU A 338 6.64 -28.93 12.99
C LEU A 338 7.35 -27.59 12.72
N TYR A 339 6.69 -26.49 13.01
CA TYR A 339 7.25 -25.17 12.73
C TYR A 339 8.34 -24.76 13.72
N ALA A 340 8.24 -25.19 14.99
CA ALA A 340 9.29 -24.99 15.98
C ALA A 340 10.58 -25.71 15.58
N ASP A 341 10.49 -26.98 15.16
CA ASP A 341 11.63 -27.77 14.72
C ASP A 341 12.28 -27.22 13.46
N ALA A 342 11.45 -26.81 12.47
CA ALA A 342 11.91 -26.20 11.22
C ALA A 342 12.60 -24.85 11.49
N TYR A 343 12.04 -24.02 12.37
CA TYR A 343 12.65 -22.75 12.75
C TYR A 343 14.01 -22.96 13.46
N GLU A 344 14.09 -23.86 14.43
CA GLU A 344 15.34 -24.12 15.18
C GLU A 344 16.47 -24.58 14.26
N LYS A 345 16.18 -25.51 13.34
CA LYS A 345 17.16 -26.02 12.38
C LYS A 345 17.49 -25.00 11.30
N GLY A 346 16.45 -24.43 10.69
CA GLY A 346 16.57 -23.48 9.57
C GLY A 346 17.32 -22.22 9.98
N SER A 347 17.00 -21.61 11.14
CA SER A 347 17.68 -20.41 11.61
C SER A 347 19.17 -20.60 11.86
N ALA A 348 19.55 -21.72 12.49
CA ALA A 348 20.95 -22.05 12.73
C ALA A 348 21.71 -22.30 11.42
N ARG A 349 21.08 -23.00 10.47
CA ARG A 349 21.68 -23.33 9.17
C ARG A 349 21.78 -22.09 8.27
N ALA A 350 20.72 -21.28 8.17
CA ALA A 350 20.71 -20.06 7.40
C ALA A 350 21.80 -19.08 7.88
N ASP A 351 21.95 -18.91 9.19
CA ASP A 351 22.99 -18.09 9.77
C ASP A 351 24.40 -18.64 9.43
N GLN A 352 24.61 -19.93 9.59
CA GLN A 352 25.91 -20.56 9.26
C GLN A 352 26.26 -20.47 7.79
N MET A 353 25.27 -20.59 6.89
CA MET A 353 25.50 -20.60 5.45
C MET A 353 25.70 -19.21 4.87
N MET A 354 24.94 -18.22 5.33
CA MET A 354 24.84 -16.92 4.70
C MET A 354 25.59 -15.81 5.41
N PHE A 355 25.88 -15.91 6.73
CA PHE A 355 26.65 -14.89 7.42
C PHE A 355 28.15 -15.06 7.13
N ASP A 356 28.75 -14.09 6.43
CA ASP A 356 30.17 -14.18 6.00
C ASP A 356 31.18 -13.65 7.04
N GLY A 357 30.68 -13.25 8.22
CA GLY A 357 31.46 -12.63 9.30
C GLY A 357 31.26 -11.12 9.40
N GLU A 358 30.61 -10.48 8.44
CA GLU A 358 30.30 -9.05 8.43
C GLU A 358 28.80 -8.81 8.13
N TYR A 359 28.25 -9.50 7.12
CA TYR A 359 26.84 -9.39 6.73
C TYR A 359 26.35 -10.68 6.05
N TYR A 360 25.06 -10.74 5.70
CA TYR A 360 24.49 -11.91 5.05
C TYR A 360 24.60 -11.79 3.52
N ILE A 361 25.02 -12.89 2.89
CA ILE A 361 25.26 -13.00 1.44
C ILE A 361 24.32 -14.02 0.80
N GLN A 362 24.17 -13.94 -0.52
CA GLN A 362 23.52 -15.00 -1.29
C GLN A 362 24.51 -16.14 -1.55
N VAL A 363 24.05 -17.37 -1.34
CA VAL A 363 24.83 -18.58 -1.58
C VAL A 363 24.40 -19.21 -2.90
N GLN A 364 25.12 -18.90 -3.98
CA GLN A 364 24.85 -19.45 -5.30
C GLN A 364 26.17 -19.88 -5.99
N LYS A 365 26.28 -21.19 -6.29
CA LYS A 365 27.48 -21.78 -6.88
C LYS A 365 27.72 -21.39 -8.33
N GLU A 366 26.64 -21.17 -9.09
CA GLU A 366 26.65 -20.85 -10.51
C GLU A 366 26.09 -19.43 -10.76
N ILE A 367 26.61 -18.46 -10.04
CA ILE A 367 26.07 -17.10 -10.04
C ILE A 367 25.96 -16.48 -11.44
N ASP A 368 26.92 -16.78 -12.33
CA ASP A 368 26.96 -16.24 -13.69
C ASP A 368 25.91 -16.85 -14.63
N LYS A 369 25.25 -17.93 -14.20
CA LYS A 369 24.21 -18.62 -14.98
C LYS A 369 22.90 -17.85 -14.95
N TYR A 370 22.63 -17.10 -13.89
CA TYR A 370 21.39 -16.39 -13.66
C TYR A 370 21.61 -14.89 -13.64
N LYS A 371 20.69 -14.12 -14.24
CA LYS A 371 20.77 -12.66 -14.22
C LYS A 371 20.43 -12.10 -12.84
N TYR A 372 21.02 -10.96 -12.55
CA TYR A 372 20.66 -10.13 -11.38
C TYR A 372 20.88 -10.79 -10.00
N GLN A 373 21.73 -11.78 -9.92
CA GLN A 373 22.14 -12.36 -8.65
C GLN A 373 23.17 -11.47 -7.97
N PHE A 374 23.06 -11.26 -6.65
CA PHE A 374 23.96 -10.35 -5.94
C PHE A 374 25.17 -11.04 -5.28
N GLY A 375 25.11 -12.37 -5.07
CA GLY A 375 26.19 -13.16 -4.53
C GLY A 375 26.73 -12.61 -3.20
N LYS A 376 27.98 -12.15 -3.21
CA LYS A 376 28.63 -11.51 -2.06
C LYS A 376 28.32 -10.02 -1.89
N GLY A 377 27.40 -9.46 -2.67
CA GLY A 377 26.96 -8.09 -2.51
C GLY A 377 26.20 -7.88 -1.18
N CYS A 378 26.40 -6.74 -0.55
CA CYS A 378 25.66 -6.36 0.65
C CYS A 378 24.28 -5.86 0.25
N LEU A 379 23.27 -6.76 0.25
CA LEU A 379 21.89 -6.40 -0.09
C LEU A 379 21.30 -5.51 1.01
N SER A 380 20.66 -4.41 0.65
CA SER A 380 20.00 -3.52 1.63
C SER A 380 18.86 -4.21 2.40
N ASP A 381 18.13 -5.10 1.73
CA ASP A 381 16.94 -5.79 2.27
C ASP A 381 17.26 -7.17 2.87
N GLN A 382 18.54 -7.48 3.10
CA GLN A 382 18.95 -8.77 3.64
C GLN A 382 18.29 -9.16 4.97
N LEU A 383 17.78 -8.20 5.72
CA LEU A 383 17.12 -8.39 7.02
C LEU A 383 15.62 -8.04 6.98
N LEU A 384 14.97 -8.11 5.82
CA LEU A 384 13.55 -7.77 5.70
C LEU A 384 12.67 -8.63 6.60
N GLY A 385 12.94 -9.94 6.70
CA GLY A 385 12.20 -10.82 7.62
C GLY A 385 12.42 -10.49 9.09
N GLN A 386 13.63 -10.08 9.48
CA GLN A 386 13.89 -9.60 10.84
C GLN A 386 13.10 -8.33 11.15
N PHE A 387 13.01 -7.40 10.19
CA PHE A 387 12.15 -6.22 10.34
C PHE A 387 10.67 -6.61 10.50
N LEU A 388 10.16 -7.52 9.67
CA LEU A 388 8.78 -8.00 9.77
C LEU A 388 8.51 -8.72 11.09
N ALA A 389 9.47 -9.50 11.60
CA ALA A 389 9.38 -10.16 12.90
C ALA A 389 9.28 -9.15 14.06
N TYR A 390 10.04 -8.07 14.02
CA TYR A 390 9.90 -6.99 15.00
C TYR A 390 8.55 -6.30 14.91
N MET A 391 8.05 -6.02 13.69
CA MET A 391 6.74 -5.42 13.49
C MET A 391 5.58 -6.32 13.96
N ALA A 392 5.76 -7.64 13.87
CA ALA A 392 4.81 -8.63 14.36
C ALA A 392 4.92 -8.89 15.88
N GLY A 393 5.97 -8.38 16.52
CA GLY A 393 6.21 -8.59 17.96
C GLY A 393 6.82 -9.94 18.31
N ILE A 394 7.43 -10.63 17.34
CA ILE A 394 8.15 -11.91 17.54
C ILE A 394 9.53 -11.69 18.17
N GLY A 395 10.21 -10.61 17.80
CA GLY A 395 11.56 -10.31 18.26
C GLY A 395 12.66 -10.81 17.33
N GLU A 396 13.78 -11.23 17.89
CA GLU A 396 14.93 -11.73 17.13
C GLU A 396 14.65 -13.10 16.51
N ILE A 397 14.88 -13.24 15.21
CA ILE A 397 14.84 -14.51 14.46
C ILE A 397 16.21 -14.96 13.98
N LEU A 398 17.20 -14.08 14.06
CA LEU A 398 18.61 -14.30 13.75
C LEU A 398 19.48 -13.82 14.93
N PRO A 399 20.75 -14.25 15.04
CA PRO A 399 21.64 -13.80 16.11
C PRO A 399 21.77 -12.27 16.14
N LYS A 400 21.45 -11.66 17.27
CA LYS A 400 21.39 -10.22 17.45
C LYS A 400 22.66 -9.48 17.01
N GLU A 401 23.82 -10.03 17.34
CA GLU A 401 25.11 -9.42 16.98
C GLU A 401 25.36 -9.49 15.47
N HIS A 402 24.89 -10.54 14.78
CA HIS A 402 24.95 -10.65 13.32
C HIS A 402 23.98 -9.69 12.64
N VAL A 403 22.77 -9.54 13.16
CA VAL A 403 21.80 -8.53 12.71
C VAL A 403 22.38 -7.13 12.81
N LYS A 404 23.01 -6.80 13.94
CA LYS A 404 23.66 -5.51 14.14
C LYS A 404 24.79 -5.28 13.15
N SER A 405 25.69 -6.27 13.01
CA SER A 405 26.81 -6.20 12.06
C SER A 405 26.33 -6.02 10.62
N ALA A 406 25.30 -6.76 10.22
CA ALA A 406 24.71 -6.62 8.89
C ALA A 406 24.09 -5.23 8.66
N MET A 407 23.39 -4.64 9.64
CA MET A 407 22.86 -3.28 9.52
C MET A 407 23.94 -2.21 9.45
N GLU A 408 25.02 -2.36 10.22
CA GLU A 408 26.19 -1.49 10.13
C GLU A 408 26.84 -1.58 8.75
N SER A 409 26.89 -2.79 8.17
CA SER A 409 27.42 -3.05 6.84
C SER A 409 26.55 -2.44 5.73
N VAL A 410 25.21 -2.55 5.84
CA VAL A 410 24.28 -1.87 4.93
C VAL A 410 24.53 -0.37 4.94
N PHE A 411 24.65 0.25 6.10
CA PHE A 411 24.97 1.67 6.18
C PHE A 411 26.35 1.99 5.56
N LYS A 412 27.36 1.20 5.89
CA LYS A 412 28.74 1.39 5.41
C LYS A 412 28.86 1.29 3.89
N TYR A 413 28.20 0.29 3.27
CA TYR A 413 28.39 -0.02 1.86
C TYR A 413 27.35 0.61 0.94
N ASN A 414 26.11 0.80 1.41
CA ASN A 414 25.01 1.23 0.55
C ASN A 414 24.67 2.71 0.72
N TYR A 415 24.94 3.32 1.90
CA TYR A 415 24.76 4.76 2.05
C TYR A 415 25.84 5.52 1.28
N LYS A 416 25.42 6.41 0.40
CA LYS A 416 26.30 7.27 -0.41
C LYS A 416 25.99 8.74 -0.12
N THR A 417 27.02 9.54 0.04
CA THR A 417 26.89 10.99 0.19
C THR A 417 26.59 11.70 -1.13
N ASP A 418 26.91 11.06 -2.24
CA ASP A 418 26.59 11.47 -3.61
C ASP A 418 26.67 10.28 -4.57
N PHE A 419 26.20 10.48 -5.80
CA PHE A 419 26.22 9.47 -6.87
C PHE A 419 27.17 9.81 -8.02
N TYR A 420 28.11 10.75 -7.83
CA TYR A 420 29.04 11.16 -8.88
C TYR A 420 29.97 10.04 -9.37
N HIS A 421 30.27 9.09 -8.50
CA HIS A 421 31.21 8.00 -8.75
C HIS A 421 30.57 6.62 -8.57
N THR A 422 29.24 6.56 -8.60
CA THR A 422 28.50 5.31 -8.43
C THR A 422 28.05 4.80 -9.80
N ASP A 423 28.49 3.61 -10.17
CA ASP A 423 28.00 2.94 -11.35
C ASP A 423 26.57 2.44 -11.09
N SER A 424 25.62 3.00 -11.83
CA SER A 424 24.23 2.51 -11.82
C SER A 424 24.05 1.54 -12.98
N VAL A 425 23.87 0.28 -12.67
CA VAL A 425 23.78 -0.79 -13.68
C VAL A 425 22.47 -0.73 -14.46
N HIS A 426 21.38 -0.29 -13.81
CA HIS A 426 20.03 -0.41 -14.38
C HIS A 426 19.37 0.91 -14.73
N ARG A 427 19.61 1.95 -13.96
CA ARG A 427 18.93 3.24 -14.13
C ARG A 427 19.82 4.38 -13.68
N ALA A 428 19.99 5.35 -14.54
CA ALA A 428 20.82 6.53 -14.30
C ALA A 428 20.09 7.65 -13.54
N TYR A 429 19.18 7.32 -12.63
CA TYR A 429 18.33 8.33 -11.99
C TYR A 429 19.06 9.29 -11.09
N ALA A 430 20.08 8.80 -10.41
CA ALA A 430 20.75 9.55 -9.37
C ALA A 430 22.19 9.91 -9.74
N ILE A 431 22.58 9.77 -11.00
CA ILE A 431 23.89 10.20 -11.47
C ILE A 431 24.02 11.70 -11.25
N ASN A 432 25.10 12.09 -10.56
CA ASN A 432 25.41 13.48 -10.18
C ASN A 432 24.43 14.11 -9.16
N GLU A 433 23.62 13.32 -8.47
CA GLU A 433 22.81 13.81 -7.38
C GLU A 433 23.49 13.61 -6.02
N LYS A 434 23.25 14.55 -5.10
CA LYS A 434 23.64 14.40 -3.70
C LYS A 434 22.50 13.75 -2.93
N ARG A 435 22.85 12.88 -2.00
CA ARG A 435 21.91 12.28 -1.04
C ARG A 435 22.43 12.32 0.38
#